data_a47a05be95e2480fe12faad1cc0ce8f2
#
_entry.id   a47a05be95e2480fe12faad1cc0ce8f2
#
_cell.length_a   1.000
_cell.length_b   1.000
_cell.length_c   1.000
_cell.angle_alpha   90.00
_cell.angle_beta   90.00
_cell.angle_gamma   90.00
#
_symmetry.space_group_name_H-M   'P 1'
#
loop_
_entity.id
_entity.type
_entity.pdbx_description
1 polymer ?
#
loop_
_entity_poly.entity_id
_entity_poly.type
_entity_poly.pdbx_seq_one_letter_code
_entity_poly.pdbx_strand_id
1 'polypeptide(L)'
;MPGEELTELPPGLDLLWGRRGQGKRGPRPGLSADAIVDAAIRLADAEGLEGVSMARVAAELGFTTMSLYRHVASKEELLQLMWNASALSSDNVTFEGGSWRPRLRMWAEVQREVVDRHPWITQMPMAAPPVSPKSMQFVELGLATLDGTGLPDTAKLGIIGLLSSYTLSEARMAHDAIRAAKEQAARDQSVAGGGESAPRWTFDALLRELVDEKTYPRLYRIAWTSPGGAEGDGAAAEYQQFMFGIDCILDGVQALIDRMQAQSSS
;
A
#
# COMPACT_ATOMS: atom_id res chain seq x y z
N MET A 1 18.63 -5.87 -27.28
CA MET A 1 17.29 -6.11 -27.88
C MET A 1 16.66 -4.75 -28.07
N PRO A 2 16.38 -4.28 -29.31
CA PRO A 2 15.55 -3.10 -29.51
C PRO A 2 14.17 -3.44 -28.96
N GLY A 3 13.62 -2.56 -28.11
CA GLY A 3 12.35 -2.80 -27.41
C GLY A 3 11.22 -2.98 -28.41
N GLU A 4 10.40 -4.00 -28.18
CA GLU A 4 9.05 -4.02 -28.77
C GLU A 4 8.36 -2.72 -28.35
N GLU A 5 8.03 -1.88 -29.32
CA GLU A 5 7.18 -0.72 -29.09
C GLU A 5 5.88 -1.23 -28.49
N LEU A 6 5.58 -0.82 -27.25
CA LEU A 6 4.29 -1.06 -26.63
C LEU A 6 3.23 -0.39 -27.52
N THR A 7 2.51 -1.19 -28.27
CA THR A 7 1.47 -0.72 -29.20
C THR A 7 0.31 -0.04 -28.48
N GLU A 8 0.03 -0.40 -27.23
CA GLU A 8 -0.99 0.24 -26.38
C GLU A 8 -0.53 0.28 -24.92
N LEU A 9 -0.72 1.44 -24.28
CA LEU A 9 -0.51 1.58 -22.83
C LEU A 9 -1.72 1.03 -22.07
N PRO A 10 -1.51 0.51 -20.83
CA PRO A 10 -2.61 0.17 -19.93
C PRO A 10 -3.62 1.32 -19.78
N PRO A 11 -4.92 1.01 -19.57
CA PRO A 11 -5.98 2.00 -19.43
C PRO A 11 -5.64 3.10 -18.42
N GLY A 12 -5.88 4.36 -18.77
CA GLY A 12 -5.64 5.52 -17.92
C GLY A 12 -4.23 6.09 -17.94
N LEU A 13 -3.20 5.34 -18.34
CA LEU A 13 -1.84 5.85 -18.40
C LEU A 13 -1.66 6.96 -19.44
N ASP A 14 -2.34 6.87 -20.59
CA ASP A 14 -2.35 7.93 -21.61
C ASP A 14 -2.82 9.27 -21.06
N LEU A 15 -3.86 9.23 -20.22
CA LEU A 15 -4.41 10.42 -19.56
C LEU A 15 -3.44 10.94 -18.52
N LEU A 16 -2.90 10.08 -17.66
CA LEU A 16 -1.97 10.43 -16.57
C LEU A 16 -0.66 11.03 -17.09
N TRP A 17 -0.14 10.51 -18.21
CA TRP A 17 1.10 10.98 -18.84
C TRP A 17 0.86 12.11 -19.87
N GLY A 18 -0.37 12.66 -19.95
CA GLY A 18 -0.71 13.77 -20.83
C GLY A 18 -0.65 13.42 -22.34
N ARG A 19 -0.63 12.14 -22.69
CA ARG A 19 -0.60 11.67 -24.10
C ARG A 19 -1.98 11.75 -24.75
N ARG A 20 -3.05 11.59 -23.96
CA ARG A 20 -4.42 11.87 -24.40
C ARG A 20 -4.67 13.35 -24.23
N GLY A 21 -4.96 14.08 -25.32
CA GLY A 21 -5.22 15.51 -25.27
C GLY A 21 -6.31 15.84 -24.24
N GLN A 22 -5.95 16.64 -23.26
CA GLN A 22 -6.93 17.20 -22.32
C GLN A 22 -7.90 18.05 -23.15
N GLY A 23 -9.19 17.67 -23.18
CA GLY A 23 -10.23 18.52 -23.74
C GLY A 23 -10.12 19.91 -23.16
N LYS A 24 -10.21 20.96 -24.01
CA LYS A 24 -10.02 22.38 -23.63
C LYS A 24 -10.74 22.67 -22.32
N ARG A 25 -9.96 22.93 -21.26
CA ARG A 25 -10.46 23.45 -19.98
C ARG A 25 -11.08 24.83 -20.19
N GLY A 26 -12.41 24.86 -20.25
CA GLY A 26 -13.16 26.07 -20.00
C GLY A 26 -13.62 26.05 -18.54
N PRO A 27 -13.65 27.18 -17.82
CA PRO A 27 -14.17 27.22 -16.46
C PRO A 27 -15.68 27.06 -16.50
N ARG A 28 -16.18 25.84 -16.27
CA ARG A 28 -17.59 25.60 -15.95
C ARG A 28 -17.65 24.85 -14.64
N PRO A 29 -18.55 25.24 -13.70
CA PRO A 29 -18.91 24.40 -12.58
C PRO A 29 -19.59 23.15 -13.16
N GLY A 30 -18.85 22.12 -13.39
CA GLY A 30 -19.30 20.88 -14.03
C GLY A 30 -18.41 19.72 -13.64
N LEU A 31 -18.86 18.51 -13.98
CA LEU A 31 -18.17 17.27 -13.76
C LEU A 31 -16.74 17.31 -14.37
N SER A 32 -15.74 16.96 -13.58
CA SER A 32 -14.34 16.83 -14.02
C SER A 32 -13.78 15.45 -13.64
N ALA A 33 -12.70 15.03 -14.29
CA ALA A 33 -12.00 13.80 -13.92
C ALA A 33 -11.53 13.84 -12.46
N ASP A 34 -10.99 14.97 -12.02
CA ASP A 34 -10.53 15.15 -10.63
C ASP A 34 -11.69 14.97 -9.62
N ALA A 35 -12.85 15.60 -9.87
CA ALA A 35 -14.02 15.44 -9.00
C ALA A 35 -14.55 13.99 -8.97
N ILE A 36 -14.47 13.27 -10.09
CA ILE A 36 -14.84 11.85 -10.17
C ILE A 36 -13.88 11.01 -9.34
N VAL A 37 -12.57 11.25 -9.46
CA VAL A 37 -11.53 10.55 -8.70
C VAL A 37 -11.68 10.82 -7.21
N ASP A 38 -11.86 12.07 -6.79
CA ASP A 38 -12.05 12.43 -5.38
C ASP A 38 -13.28 11.76 -4.76
N ALA A 39 -14.39 11.71 -5.49
CA ALA A 39 -15.59 11.01 -5.04
C ALA A 39 -15.37 9.50 -4.92
N ALA A 40 -14.65 8.91 -5.89
CA ALA A 40 -14.33 7.49 -5.86
C ALA A 40 -13.38 7.13 -4.70
N ILE A 41 -12.39 7.98 -4.40
CA ILE A 41 -11.50 7.81 -3.25
C ILE A 41 -12.30 7.88 -1.95
N ARG A 42 -13.18 8.88 -1.76
CA ARG A 42 -14.04 8.95 -0.56
C ARG A 42 -14.89 7.70 -0.37
N LEU A 43 -15.48 7.16 -1.45
CA LEU A 43 -16.25 5.92 -1.39
C LEU A 43 -15.37 4.73 -1.01
N ALA A 44 -14.16 4.64 -1.59
CA ALA A 44 -13.21 3.58 -1.29
C ALA A 44 -12.70 3.64 0.16
N ASP A 45 -12.44 4.84 0.69
CA ASP A 45 -12.01 5.05 2.08
C ASP A 45 -13.11 4.66 3.08
N ALA A 46 -14.39 4.91 2.72
CA ALA A 46 -15.52 4.61 3.59
C ALA A 46 -15.97 3.14 3.55
N GLU A 47 -15.94 2.51 2.36
CA GLU A 47 -16.61 1.22 2.12
C GLU A 47 -15.69 0.16 1.48
N GLY A 48 -14.41 0.50 1.25
CA GLY A 48 -13.48 -0.36 0.52
C GLY A 48 -13.68 -0.28 -1.00
N LEU A 49 -12.80 -0.97 -1.73
CA LEU A 49 -12.80 -0.95 -3.19
C LEU A 49 -14.08 -1.55 -3.81
N GLU A 50 -14.75 -2.45 -3.09
CA GLU A 50 -16.03 -3.05 -3.49
C GLU A 50 -17.16 -2.01 -3.55
N GLY A 51 -17.09 -0.96 -2.72
CA GLY A 51 -18.01 0.17 -2.73
C GLY A 51 -17.92 1.03 -3.99
N VAL A 52 -16.82 0.93 -4.76
CA VAL A 52 -16.57 1.77 -5.92
C VAL A 52 -17.15 1.16 -7.19
N SER A 53 -18.13 1.83 -7.78
CA SER A 53 -18.64 1.56 -9.12
C SER A 53 -18.97 2.85 -9.84
N MET A 54 -18.95 2.84 -11.17
CA MET A 54 -19.29 4.02 -11.99
C MET A 54 -20.68 4.56 -11.63
N ALA A 55 -21.64 3.68 -11.31
CA ALA A 55 -23.00 4.09 -10.93
C ALA A 55 -23.03 4.78 -9.56
N ARG A 56 -22.28 4.27 -8.58
CA ARG A 56 -22.24 4.86 -7.23
C ARG A 56 -21.53 6.21 -7.23
N VAL A 57 -20.39 6.31 -7.94
CA VAL A 57 -19.67 7.58 -8.09
C VAL A 57 -20.55 8.62 -8.81
N ALA A 58 -21.32 8.22 -9.82
CA ALA A 58 -22.25 9.09 -10.48
C ALA A 58 -23.36 9.59 -9.54
N ALA A 59 -23.93 8.69 -8.74
CA ALA A 59 -24.96 9.03 -7.76
C ALA A 59 -24.42 9.99 -6.68
N GLU A 60 -23.21 9.75 -6.16
CA GLU A 60 -22.52 10.60 -5.18
C GLU A 60 -22.35 12.05 -5.69
N LEU A 61 -22.09 12.20 -6.99
CA LEU A 61 -21.88 13.49 -7.62
C LEU A 61 -23.15 14.13 -8.18
N GLY A 62 -24.30 13.44 -8.13
CA GLY A 62 -25.55 13.92 -8.71
C GLY A 62 -25.60 13.91 -10.23
N PHE A 63 -24.83 13.03 -10.88
CA PHE A 63 -24.76 12.90 -12.35
C PHE A 63 -25.22 11.53 -12.83
N THR A 64 -25.39 11.38 -14.14
CA THR A 64 -25.63 10.08 -14.76
C THR A 64 -24.30 9.34 -15.01
N THR A 65 -24.33 8.01 -15.00
CA THR A 65 -23.17 7.18 -15.34
C THR A 65 -22.60 7.51 -16.73
N MET A 66 -23.46 7.82 -17.71
CA MET A 66 -23.06 8.24 -19.05
C MET A 66 -22.27 9.55 -19.04
N SER A 67 -22.52 10.44 -18.10
CA SER A 67 -21.74 11.67 -17.94
C SER A 67 -20.33 11.39 -17.48
N LEU A 68 -20.14 10.42 -16.57
CA LEU A 68 -18.83 10.01 -16.09
C LEU A 68 -17.97 9.39 -17.19
N TYR A 69 -18.57 8.53 -18.02
CA TYR A 69 -17.84 7.86 -19.12
C TYR A 69 -17.25 8.82 -20.17
N ARG A 70 -17.68 10.07 -20.19
CA ARG A 70 -17.06 11.12 -21.02
C ARG A 70 -15.72 11.61 -20.47
N HIS A 71 -15.46 11.39 -19.19
CA HIS A 71 -14.26 11.84 -18.48
C HIS A 71 -13.33 10.69 -18.13
N VAL A 72 -13.89 9.54 -17.76
CA VAL A 72 -13.20 8.32 -17.36
C VAL A 72 -13.83 7.15 -18.10
N ALA A 73 -13.07 6.52 -18.98
CA ALA A 73 -13.61 5.57 -19.96
C ALA A 73 -13.98 4.21 -19.36
N SER A 74 -13.40 3.82 -18.23
CA SER A 74 -13.68 2.53 -17.57
C SER A 74 -13.42 2.56 -16.07
N LYS A 75 -13.83 1.50 -15.37
CA LYS A 75 -13.51 1.33 -13.95
C LYS A 75 -11.99 1.14 -13.76
N GLU A 76 -11.34 0.45 -14.66
CA GLU A 76 -9.88 0.22 -14.64
C GLU A 76 -9.14 1.56 -14.76
N GLU A 77 -9.57 2.44 -15.67
CA GLU A 77 -9.04 3.79 -15.80
C GLU A 77 -9.25 4.59 -14.50
N LEU A 78 -10.45 4.51 -13.93
CA LEU A 78 -10.75 5.16 -12.64
C LEU A 78 -9.80 4.69 -11.53
N LEU A 79 -9.56 3.40 -11.42
CA LEU A 79 -8.65 2.83 -10.42
C LEU A 79 -7.21 3.34 -10.59
N GLN A 80 -6.72 3.45 -11.83
CA GLN A 80 -5.39 4.02 -12.10
C GLN A 80 -5.31 5.51 -11.71
N LEU A 81 -6.37 6.27 -11.99
CA LEU A 81 -6.45 7.68 -11.59
C LEU A 81 -6.51 7.84 -10.07
N MET A 82 -7.30 7.02 -9.37
CA MET A 82 -7.37 6.97 -7.91
C MET A 82 -5.99 6.66 -7.31
N TRP A 83 -5.31 5.64 -7.83
CA TRP A 83 -3.95 5.28 -7.41
C TRP A 83 -3.01 6.48 -7.54
N ASN A 84 -2.96 7.11 -8.72
CA ASN A 84 -2.08 8.26 -8.93
C ASN A 84 -2.45 9.45 -8.04
N ALA A 85 -3.74 9.67 -7.78
CA ALA A 85 -4.18 10.77 -6.93
C ALA A 85 -3.75 10.58 -5.47
N SER A 86 -3.80 9.33 -4.97
CA SER A 86 -3.42 8.97 -3.59
C SER A 86 -1.92 8.83 -3.40
N ALA A 87 -1.14 8.62 -4.47
CA ALA A 87 0.30 8.50 -4.39
C ALA A 87 0.97 9.83 -4.01
N LEU A 88 2.06 9.72 -3.27
CA LEU A 88 2.91 10.86 -2.92
C LEU A 88 3.72 11.34 -4.14
N SER A 89 4.05 12.61 -4.15
CA SER A 89 4.91 13.22 -5.16
C SER A 89 6.08 13.95 -4.50
N SER A 90 7.11 14.24 -5.31
CA SER A 90 8.26 15.04 -4.90
C SER A 90 7.91 16.45 -4.39
N ASP A 91 6.71 16.94 -4.73
CA ASP A 91 6.24 18.25 -4.27
C ASP A 91 5.86 18.26 -2.78
N ASN A 92 5.58 17.10 -2.20
CA ASN A 92 5.04 16.96 -0.85
C ASN A 92 5.99 16.29 0.14
N VAL A 93 7.04 15.61 -0.36
CA VAL A 93 7.95 14.81 0.47
C VAL A 93 9.37 14.96 -0.05
N THR A 94 10.30 15.20 0.87
CA THR A 94 11.74 15.18 0.61
C THR A 94 12.42 14.29 1.64
N PHE A 95 13.46 13.58 1.21
CA PHE A 95 14.27 12.70 2.07
C PHE A 95 15.70 13.24 2.10
N GLU A 96 15.87 14.47 2.54
CA GLU A 96 17.15 15.18 2.56
C GLU A 96 17.90 15.00 3.87
N GLY A 97 19.23 15.07 3.78
CA GLY A 97 20.14 15.05 4.94
C GLY A 97 20.43 13.64 5.48
N GLY A 98 21.57 13.53 6.15
CA GLY A 98 21.99 12.27 6.79
C GLY A 98 22.46 11.18 5.83
N SER A 99 22.63 9.96 6.38
CA SER A 99 23.02 8.78 5.60
C SER A 99 21.82 8.16 4.87
N TRP A 100 22.10 7.21 3.97
CA TRP A 100 21.08 6.50 3.19
C TRP A 100 20.03 5.79 4.08
N ARG A 101 20.44 5.19 5.21
CA ARG A 101 19.58 4.34 6.05
C ARG A 101 18.38 5.08 6.65
N PRO A 102 18.51 6.21 7.39
CA PRO A 102 17.36 6.93 7.91
C PRO A 102 16.47 7.50 6.80
N ARG A 103 17.02 7.91 5.66
CA ARG A 103 16.25 8.41 4.51
C ARG A 103 15.39 7.30 3.90
N LEU A 104 15.96 6.12 3.67
CA LEU A 104 15.23 4.98 3.10
C LEU A 104 14.20 4.41 4.09
N ARG A 105 14.50 4.45 5.39
CA ARG A 105 13.54 4.11 6.44
C ARG A 105 12.32 5.02 6.39
N MET A 106 12.53 6.34 6.36
CA MET A 106 11.47 7.35 6.24
C MET A 106 10.65 7.16 4.96
N TRP A 107 11.29 6.80 3.85
CA TRP A 107 10.62 6.49 2.59
C TRP A 107 9.62 5.34 2.75
N ALA A 108 9.99 4.26 3.45
CA ALA A 108 9.09 3.14 3.73
C ALA A 108 7.95 3.53 4.69
N GLU A 109 8.25 4.33 5.73
CA GLU A 109 7.24 4.83 6.69
C GLU A 109 6.19 5.69 6.00
N VAL A 110 6.61 6.60 5.14
CA VAL A 110 5.71 7.48 4.38
C VAL A 110 4.83 6.66 3.41
N GLN A 111 5.37 5.60 2.80
CA GLN A 111 4.55 4.68 2.01
C GLN A 111 3.49 3.98 2.86
N ARG A 112 3.84 3.53 4.08
CA ARG A 112 2.92 2.91 5.01
C ARG A 112 1.80 3.86 5.41
N GLU A 113 2.10 5.13 5.71
CA GLU A 113 1.10 6.15 6.04
C GLU A 113 0.07 6.36 4.93
N VAL A 114 0.48 6.33 3.66
CA VAL A 114 -0.45 6.41 2.52
C VAL A 114 -1.39 5.22 2.49
N VAL A 115 -0.87 4.01 2.69
CA VAL A 115 -1.67 2.79 2.67
C VAL A 115 -2.61 2.73 3.88
N ASP A 116 -2.18 3.19 5.05
CA ASP A 116 -3.04 3.26 6.23
C ASP A 116 -4.17 4.28 6.07
N ARG A 117 -3.91 5.39 5.36
CA ARG A 117 -4.93 6.40 5.00
C ARG A 117 -5.91 5.88 3.96
N HIS A 118 -5.44 5.04 3.04
CA HIS A 118 -6.19 4.50 1.91
C HIS A 118 -6.08 2.97 1.85
N PRO A 119 -6.72 2.22 2.78
CA PRO A 119 -6.58 0.76 2.89
C PRO A 119 -6.95 -0.01 1.63
N TRP A 120 -7.82 0.53 0.79
CA TRP A 120 -8.22 -0.05 -0.49
C TRP A 120 -7.06 -0.20 -1.47
N ILE A 121 -5.94 0.53 -1.28
CA ILE A 121 -4.72 0.37 -2.07
C ILE A 121 -4.21 -1.08 -2.03
N THR A 122 -4.30 -1.74 -0.87
CA THR A 122 -3.87 -3.14 -0.71
C THR A 122 -4.74 -4.15 -1.47
N GLN A 123 -5.93 -3.73 -1.91
CA GLN A 123 -6.89 -4.55 -2.65
C GLN A 123 -6.81 -4.32 -4.17
N MET A 124 -5.98 -3.37 -4.61
CA MET A 124 -5.80 -3.09 -6.03
C MET A 124 -5.20 -4.29 -6.76
N PRO A 125 -5.75 -4.65 -7.95
CA PRO A 125 -5.13 -5.69 -8.77
C PRO A 125 -3.77 -5.21 -9.29
N MET A 126 -2.69 -5.78 -8.77
CA MET A 126 -1.32 -5.44 -9.13
C MET A 126 -0.73 -6.50 -10.03
N ALA A 127 -0.93 -6.38 -11.34
CA ALA A 127 -0.27 -7.24 -12.33
C ALA A 127 1.19 -6.82 -12.62
N ALA A 128 1.53 -5.56 -12.31
CA ALA A 128 2.86 -4.97 -12.49
C ALA A 128 3.05 -3.80 -11.50
N PRO A 129 4.28 -3.36 -11.22
CA PRO A 129 4.52 -2.15 -10.46
C PRO A 129 3.77 -0.95 -11.08
N PRO A 130 3.18 -0.06 -10.26
CA PRO A 130 2.42 1.06 -10.78
C PRO A 130 3.34 2.06 -11.49
N VAL A 131 3.04 2.36 -12.74
CA VAL A 131 3.81 3.26 -13.62
C VAL A 131 3.15 4.63 -13.80
N SER A 132 2.35 5.06 -12.84
CA SER A 132 1.76 6.40 -12.84
C SER A 132 2.81 7.49 -12.55
N PRO A 133 2.61 8.75 -12.99
CA PRO A 133 3.59 9.81 -12.78
C PRO A 133 4.03 9.98 -11.33
N LYS A 134 3.10 10.05 -10.38
CA LYS A 134 3.44 10.20 -8.96
C LYS A 134 4.13 8.97 -8.38
N SER A 135 3.70 7.76 -8.78
CA SER A 135 4.37 6.53 -8.34
C SER A 135 5.81 6.48 -8.82
N MET A 136 6.07 6.88 -10.06
CA MET A 136 7.44 6.97 -10.60
C MET A 136 8.26 8.02 -9.86
N GLN A 137 7.71 9.18 -9.55
CA GLN A 137 8.38 10.19 -8.72
C GLN A 137 8.71 9.66 -7.32
N PHE A 138 7.80 8.90 -6.71
CA PHE A 138 8.04 8.30 -5.40
C PHE A 138 9.14 7.22 -5.44
N VAL A 139 9.19 6.41 -6.50
CA VAL A 139 10.30 5.47 -6.74
C VAL A 139 11.62 6.20 -6.92
N GLU A 140 11.65 7.29 -7.71
CA GLU A 140 12.83 8.12 -7.92
C GLU A 140 13.36 8.72 -6.61
N LEU A 141 12.48 9.21 -5.74
CA LEU A 141 12.85 9.67 -4.40
C LEU A 141 13.48 8.54 -3.56
N GLY A 142 12.95 7.33 -3.64
CA GLY A 142 13.53 6.16 -2.96
C GLY A 142 14.92 5.82 -3.49
N LEU A 143 15.11 5.81 -4.81
CA LEU A 143 16.40 5.58 -5.45
C LEU A 143 17.44 6.63 -5.04
N ALA A 144 17.05 7.90 -4.98
CA ALA A 144 17.91 9.00 -4.54
C ALA A 144 18.41 8.84 -3.09
N THR A 145 17.66 8.14 -2.22
CA THR A 145 18.15 7.84 -0.86
C THR A 145 19.40 6.95 -0.85
N LEU A 146 19.57 6.13 -1.89
CA LEU A 146 20.67 5.17 -2.05
C LEU A 146 21.86 5.75 -2.86
N ASP A 147 21.83 7.04 -3.20
CA ASP A 147 22.95 7.68 -3.86
C ASP A 147 24.20 7.71 -2.97
N GLY A 148 25.36 7.53 -3.58
CA GLY A 148 26.65 7.47 -2.89
C GLY A 148 26.93 6.16 -2.15
N THR A 149 26.03 5.16 -2.18
CA THR A 149 26.25 3.85 -1.55
C THR A 149 27.20 2.92 -2.34
N GLY A 150 27.45 3.23 -3.61
CA GLY A 150 28.20 2.37 -4.52
C GLY A 150 27.43 1.14 -5.05
N LEU A 151 26.15 1.02 -4.72
CA LEU A 151 25.28 -0.05 -5.23
C LEU A 151 24.96 0.18 -6.72
N PRO A 152 24.97 -0.88 -7.57
CA PRO A 152 24.48 -0.77 -8.94
C PRO A 152 22.98 -0.46 -8.99
N ASP A 153 22.53 0.25 -10.02
CA ASP A 153 21.16 0.72 -10.13
C ASP A 153 20.12 -0.40 -10.11
N THR A 154 20.45 -1.57 -10.66
CA THR A 154 19.60 -2.77 -10.60
C THR A 154 19.39 -3.25 -9.16
N ALA A 155 20.42 -3.17 -8.32
CA ALA A 155 20.30 -3.53 -6.90
C ALA A 155 19.50 -2.48 -6.14
N LYS A 156 19.72 -1.18 -6.40
CA LYS A 156 18.91 -0.10 -5.82
C LYS A 156 17.43 -0.29 -6.14
N LEU A 157 17.08 -0.53 -7.41
CA LEU A 157 15.69 -0.77 -7.82
C LEU A 157 15.10 -2.02 -7.15
N GLY A 158 15.90 -3.09 -7.02
CA GLY A 158 15.50 -4.30 -6.29
C GLY A 158 15.20 -4.03 -4.81
N ILE A 159 16.00 -3.20 -4.15
CA ILE A 159 15.79 -2.78 -2.75
C ILE A 159 14.49 -2.00 -2.59
N ILE A 160 14.22 -1.04 -3.48
CA ILE A 160 12.98 -0.26 -3.50
C ILE A 160 11.77 -1.20 -3.70
N GLY A 161 11.87 -2.14 -4.64
CA GLY A 161 10.82 -3.15 -4.87
C GLY A 161 10.58 -4.05 -3.67
N LEU A 162 11.65 -4.50 -3.00
CA LEU A 162 11.55 -5.32 -1.78
C LEU A 162 10.85 -4.58 -0.64
N LEU A 163 11.27 -3.34 -0.35
CA LEU A 163 10.66 -2.52 0.69
C LEU A 163 9.19 -2.22 0.39
N SER A 164 8.86 -1.87 -0.86
CA SER A 164 7.47 -1.64 -1.26
C SER A 164 6.61 -2.90 -1.10
N SER A 165 7.13 -4.06 -1.52
CA SER A 165 6.41 -5.33 -1.40
C SER A 165 6.18 -5.71 0.07
N TYR A 166 7.18 -5.53 0.92
CA TYR A 166 7.06 -5.75 2.36
C TYR A 166 6.01 -4.81 2.97
N THR A 167 6.11 -3.50 2.71
CA THR A 167 5.18 -2.49 3.24
C THR A 167 3.73 -2.78 2.84
N LEU A 168 3.49 -3.09 1.55
CA LEU A 168 2.14 -3.40 1.07
C LEU A 168 1.60 -4.72 1.66
N SER A 169 2.44 -5.73 1.81
CA SER A 169 2.05 -7.02 2.39
C SER A 169 1.69 -6.90 3.86
N GLU A 170 2.52 -6.21 4.66
CA GLU A 170 2.26 -5.95 6.07
C GLU A 170 0.98 -5.13 6.27
N ALA A 171 0.82 -4.04 5.52
CA ALA A 171 -0.38 -3.23 5.58
C ALA A 171 -1.63 -4.04 5.22
N ARG A 172 -1.56 -4.90 4.19
CA ARG A 172 -2.67 -5.77 3.81
C ARG A 172 -3.06 -6.71 4.94
N MET A 173 -2.08 -7.39 5.56
CA MET A 173 -2.35 -8.30 6.67
C MET A 173 -3.02 -7.59 7.85
N ALA A 174 -2.53 -6.39 8.21
CA ALA A 174 -3.10 -5.57 9.28
C ALA A 174 -4.54 -5.16 8.96
N HIS A 175 -4.81 -4.66 7.76
CA HIS A 175 -6.16 -4.23 7.36
C HIS A 175 -7.14 -5.40 7.22
N ASP A 176 -6.69 -6.56 6.71
CA ASP A 176 -7.51 -7.78 6.64
C ASP A 176 -7.89 -8.27 8.05
N ALA A 177 -6.97 -8.22 9.01
CA ALA A 177 -7.23 -8.56 10.41
C ALA A 177 -8.25 -7.62 11.06
N ILE A 178 -8.11 -6.29 10.85
CA ILE A 178 -9.06 -5.28 11.33
C ILE A 178 -10.44 -5.50 10.72
N ARG A 179 -10.53 -5.77 9.42
CA ARG A 179 -11.79 -6.05 8.74
C ARG A 179 -12.46 -7.29 9.29
N ALA A 180 -11.73 -8.39 9.41
CA ALA A 180 -12.25 -9.64 9.97
C ALA A 180 -12.78 -9.45 11.40
N ALA A 181 -12.08 -8.68 12.24
CA ALA A 181 -12.51 -8.35 13.59
C ALA A 181 -13.82 -7.53 13.61
N LYS A 182 -13.97 -6.55 12.70
CA LYS A 182 -15.18 -5.73 12.56
C LYS A 182 -16.37 -6.57 12.09
N GLU A 183 -16.17 -7.44 11.09
CA GLU A 183 -17.21 -8.33 10.57
C GLU A 183 -17.69 -9.31 11.65
N GLN A 184 -16.78 -9.86 12.44
CA GLN A 184 -17.12 -10.74 13.55
C GLN A 184 -17.92 -9.99 14.61
N ALA A 185 -17.50 -8.79 15.03
CA ALA A 185 -18.23 -7.97 15.98
C ALA A 185 -19.65 -7.63 15.50
N ALA A 186 -19.84 -7.35 14.22
CA ALA A 186 -21.14 -7.08 13.63
C ALA A 186 -22.06 -8.32 13.65
N ARG A 187 -21.51 -9.51 13.39
CA ARG A 187 -22.25 -10.79 13.50
C ARG A 187 -22.67 -11.06 14.93
N ASP A 188 -21.78 -10.86 15.89
CA ASP A 188 -22.05 -11.08 17.31
C ASP A 188 -23.18 -10.15 17.81
N GLN A 189 -23.18 -8.88 17.38
CA GLN A 189 -24.27 -7.93 17.68
C GLN A 189 -25.60 -8.34 17.06
N SER A 190 -25.61 -8.94 15.87
CA SER A 190 -26.84 -9.38 15.20
C SER A 190 -27.45 -10.63 15.85
N VAL A 191 -26.65 -11.44 16.54
CA VAL A 191 -27.07 -12.67 17.25
C VAL A 191 -27.40 -12.38 18.72
N ALA A 192 -26.98 -11.25 19.25
CA ALA A 192 -27.12 -10.90 20.67
C ALA A 192 -28.56 -10.54 21.09
N GLY A 193 -29.43 -11.55 21.07
CA GLY A 193 -30.46 -11.67 22.08
C GLY A 193 -29.94 -12.30 23.38
N GLY A 194 -28.76 -11.88 23.90
CA GLY A 194 -28.30 -12.23 25.27
C GLY A 194 -27.35 -13.41 25.42
N GLY A 195 -26.42 -13.65 24.48
CA GLY A 195 -25.37 -14.67 24.63
C GLY A 195 -23.97 -14.02 24.79
N GLU A 196 -23.06 -14.70 25.52
CA GLU A 196 -21.65 -14.33 25.65
C GLU A 196 -21.03 -14.12 24.26
N SER A 197 -20.26 -13.00 24.09
CA SER A 197 -19.50 -12.74 22.88
C SER A 197 -18.62 -13.94 22.52
N ALA A 198 -18.70 -14.41 21.28
CA ALA A 198 -17.84 -15.48 20.82
C ALA A 198 -16.34 -15.11 21.01
N PRO A 199 -15.50 -16.04 21.43
CA PRO A 199 -14.09 -15.74 21.70
C PRO A 199 -13.41 -15.21 20.44
N ARG A 200 -12.69 -14.08 20.58
CA ARG A 200 -11.84 -13.52 19.53
C ARG A 200 -10.71 -14.49 19.25
N TRP A 201 -10.73 -15.15 18.10
CA TRP A 201 -9.63 -16.00 17.66
C TRP A 201 -8.47 -15.12 17.19
N THR A 202 -7.50 -14.87 18.07
CA THR A 202 -6.21 -14.29 17.70
C THR A 202 -5.26 -15.42 17.29
N PHE A 203 -4.20 -15.10 16.54
CA PHE A 203 -3.19 -16.09 16.16
C PHE A 203 -2.59 -16.77 17.41
N ASP A 204 -2.31 -16.01 18.45
CA ASP A 204 -1.80 -16.54 19.72
C ASP A 204 -2.78 -17.48 20.42
N ALA A 205 -4.08 -17.13 20.42
CA ALA A 205 -5.10 -18.00 20.98
C ALA A 205 -5.21 -19.31 20.21
N LEU A 206 -5.16 -19.23 18.88
CA LEU A 206 -5.17 -20.42 18.02
C LEU A 206 -3.90 -21.26 18.22
N LEU A 207 -2.73 -20.65 18.34
CA LEU A 207 -1.52 -21.40 18.63
C LEU A 207 -1.61 -22.14 19.96
N ARG A 208 -2.11 -21.51 21.02
CA ARG A 208 -2.27 -22.16 22.33
C ARG A 208 -3.26 -23.31 22.31
N GLU A 209 -4.30 -23.23 21.51
CA GLU A 209 -5.31 -24.28 21.39
C GLU A 209 -4.87 -25.44 20.49
N LEU A 210 -4.15 -25.15 19.41
CA LEU A 210 -3.91 -26.12 18.34
C LEU A 210 -2.52 -26.76 18.36
N VAL A 211 -1.50 -26.14 19.01
CA VAL A 211 -0.13 -26.66 18.95
C VAL A 211 0.23 -27.50 20.20
N ASP A 212 0.77 -28.68 19.98
CA ASP A 212 1.37 -29.53 21.01
C ASP A 212 2.91 -29.43 20.97
N GLU A 213 3.54 -29.59 22.13
CA GLU A 213 4.98 -29.44 22.29
C GLU A 213 5.79 -30.48 21.49
N LYS A 214 5.24 -31.68 21.32
CA LYS A 214 5.94 -32.79 20.65
C LYS A 214 6.03 -32.58 19.14
N THR A 215 4.95 -32.13 18.53
CA THR A 215 4.86 -31.92 17.08
C THR A 215 5.40 -30.56 16.66
N TYR A 216 5.15 -29.52 17.48
CA TYR A 216 5.46 -28.13 17.17
C TYR A 216 6.28 -27.44 18.30
N PRO A 217 7.45 -27.92 18.70
CA PRO A 217 8.14 -27.46 19.91
C PRO A 217 8.54 -25.98 19.88
N ARG A 218 8.76 -25.41 18.70
CA ARG A 218 9.11 -23.98 18.55
C ARG A 218 7.87 -23.10 18.63
N LEU A 219 6.80 -23.44 17.92
CA LEU A 219 5.52 -22.71 17.98
C LEU A 219 4.91 -22.80 19.38
N TYR A 220 4.97 -23.96 20.03
CA TYR A 220 4.54 -24.15 21.41
C TYR A 220 5.27 -23.18 22.33
N ARG A 221 6.60 -23.11 22.25
CA ARG A 221 7.39 -22.17 23.07
C ARG A 221 6.96 -20.72 22.81
N ILE A 222 6.81 -20.29 21.55
CA ILE A 222 6.37 -18.96 21.18
C ILE A 222 4.99 -18.67 21.78
N ALA A 223 4.03 -19.56 21.64
CA ALA A 223 2.67 -19.40 22.17
C ALA A 223 2.62 -19.19 23.68
N TRP A 224 3.58 -19.77 24.44
CA TRP A 224 3.59 -19.71 25.90
C TRP A 224 4.60 -18.72 26.50
N THR A 225 5.60 -18.27 25.71
CA THR A 225 6.61 -17.31 26.16
C THR A 225 6.38 -15.89 25.63
N SER A 226 5.67 -15.75 24.51
CA SER A 226 5.22 -14.42 24.09
C SER A 226 4.26 -13.87 25.14
N PRO A 227 4.45 -12.66 25.66
CA PRO A 227 3.44 -12.03 26.49
C PRO A 227 2.17 -12.01 25.66
N GLY A 228 1.17 -12.80 26.08
CA GLY A 228 -0.12 -12.94 25.41
C GLY A 228 -0.64 -11.56 25.11
N GLY A 229 -1.08 -11.33 23.86
CA GLY A 229 -1.37 -10.04 23.26
C GLY A 229 -1.63 -8.97 24.30
N ALA A 230 -0.65 -8.12 24.51
CA ALA A 230 -0.73 -7.10 25.53
C ALA A 230 -2.07 -6.37 25.30
N GLU A 231 -2.82 -6.16 26.37
CA GLU A 231 -3.85 -5.11 26.46
C GLU A 231 -3.17 -3.74 26.31
N GLY A 232 -2.33 -3.58 25.30
CA GLY A 232 -1.59 -2.40 24.92
C GLY A 232 -1.94 -2.08 23.49
N ASP A 233 -1.99 -0.82 23.18
CA ASP A 233 -2.28 -0.20 21.90
C ASP A 233 -1.85 -1.09 20.70
N GLY A 234 -2.81 -1.85 20.13
CA GLY A 234 -2.53 -2.80 19.04
C GLY A 234 -1.83 -2.13 17.86
N ALA A 235 -2.11 -0.84 17.62
CA ALA A 235 -1.47 -0.04 16.59
C ALA A 235 0.03 0.17 16.86
N ALA A 236 0.43 0.36 18.12
CA ALA A 236 1.85 0.49 18.45
C ALA A 236 2.61 -0.83 18.24
N ALA A 237 2.01 -1.96 18.58
CA ALA A 237 2.60 -3.28 18.37
C ALA A 237 2.72 -3.60 16.85
N GLU A 238 1.71 -3.30 16.06
CA GLU A 238 1.74 -3.44 14.60
C GLU A 238 2.83 -2.57 13.96
N TYR A 239 2.95 -1.32 14.41
CA TYR A 239 4.00 -0.44 13.92
C TYR A 239 5.40 -0.95 14.30
N GLN A 240 5.59 -1.46 15.53
CA GLN A 240 6.86 -2.06 15.93
C GLN A 240 7.21 -3.30 15.09
N GLN A 241 6.22 -4.15 14.81
CA GLN A 241 6.41 -5.32 13.95
C GLN A 241 6.78 -4.92 12.52
N PHE A 242 6.10 -3.93 11.96
CA PHE A 242 6.46 -3.36 10.66
C PHE A 242 7.89 -2.82 10.64
N MET A 243 8.27 -2.02 11.65
CA MET A 243 9.60 -1.44 11.74
C MET A 243 10.70 -2.49 11.96
N PHE A 244 10.42 -3.56 12.69
CA PHE A 244 11.35 -4.68 12.82
C PHE A 244 11.71 -5.29 11.46
N GLY A 245 10.73 -5.54 10.60
CA GLY A 245 11.02 -6.06 9.27
C GLY A 245 11.75 -5.07 8.37
N ILE A 246 11.39 -3.77 8.43
CA ILE A 246 12.15 -2.72 7.74
C ILE A 246 13.62 -2.73 8.19
N ASP A 247 13.88 -2.76 9.50
CA ASP A 247 15.24 -2.77 10.02
C ASP A 247 16.03 -4.02 9.58
N CYS A 248 15.41 -5.20 9.56
CA CYS A 248 16.01 -6.42 8.99
C CYS A 248 16.41 -6.26 7.53
N ILE A 249 15.55 -5.63 6.71
CA ILE A 249 15.85 -5.36 5.29
C ILE A 249 17.01 -4.37 5.19
N LEU A 250 16.99 -3.29 5.96
CA LEU A 250 18.04 -2.27 5.95
C LEU A 250 19.40 -2.82 6.44
N ASP A 251 19.42 -3.75 7.40
CA ASP A 251 20.63 -4.47 7.81
C ASP A 251 21.19 -5.32 6.66
N GLY A 252 20.32 -5.99 5.91
CA GLY A 252 20.69 -6.71 4.70
C GLY A 252 21.29 -5.80 3.62
N VAL A 253 20.74 -4.60 3.44
CA VAL A 253 21.26 -3.57 2.52
C VAL A 253 22.65 -3.10 2.97
N GLN A 254 22.84 -2.84 4.28
CA GLN A 254 24.17 -2.46 4.81
C GLN A 254 25.20 -3.53 4.54
N ALA A 255 24.88 -4.79 4.81
CA ALA A 255 25.79 -5.92 4.55
C ALA A 255 26.12 -6.07 3.05
N LEU A 256 25.19 -5.69 2.16
CA LEU A 256 25.44 -5.66 0.71
C LEU A 256 26.43 -4.55 0.35
N ILE A 257 26.24 -3.35 0.87
CA ILE A 257 27.13 -2.20 0.67
C ILE A 257 28.57 -2.53 1.12
N ASP A 258 28.71 -3.08 2.33
CA ASP A 258 30.03 -3.43 2.93
C ASP A 258 30.75 -4.46 2.06
N ARG A 259 30.06 -5.48 1.56
CA ARG A 259 30.65 -6.49 0.65
C ARG A 259 31.18 -5.87 -0.64
N MET A 260 30.43 -4.95 -1.23
CA MET A 260 30.83 -4.30 -2.48
C MET A 260 32.04 -3.38 -2.29
N GLN A 261 32.09 -2.64 -1.19
CA GLN A 261 33.22 -1.79 -0.83
C GLN A 261 34.49 -2.61 -0.61
N ALA A 262 34.39 -3.77 0.06
CA ALA A 262 35.51 -4.68 0.27
C ALA A 262 36.05 -5.23 -1.06
N GLN A 263 35.16 -5.56 -2.01
CA GLN A 263 35.58 -6.04 -3.37
C GLN A 263 36.22 -4.94 -4.21
N SER A 264 35.83 -3.69 -4.05
CA SER A 264 36.41 -2.55 -4.77
C SER A 264 37.77 -2.12 -4.24
N SER A 265 38.14 -2.57 -3.03
CA SER A 265 39.41 -2.25 -2.36
C SER A 265 40.46 -3.35 -2.52
N SER A 266 40.12 -4.48 -3.16
CA SER A 266 41.03 -5.63 -3.45
C SER A 266 41.44 -5.65 -4.91
#